data_c437856ee4b32eb8f76b9ccc105a00db
#
_entry.id   c437856ee4b32eb8f76b9ccc105a00db
#
_cell.length_a   1.000
_cell.length_b   1.000
_cell.length_c   1.000
_cell.angle_alpha   90.00
_cell.angle_beta   90.00
_cell.angle_gamma   90.00
#
_symmetry.space_group_name_H-M   'P 1'
#
loop_
_entity.id
_entity.type
_entity.pdbx_description
1 polymer ?
#
loop_
_entity_poly.entity_id
_entity_poly.type
_entity_poly.pdbx_seq_one_letter_code
_entity_poly.pdbx_strand_id
1 'polypeptide(L)'
;LAARPGARLTDVSHAVESAVLAAASTDGVGYSIITGYGGHGIGTSMHMDPFVPNVGPPGRGPKLTPGMALAIEPMLTRGTHRTEELDDGWTVVTLDGSRAAHWEHSVAITSDGPVVLTADS
;
A
#
# COMPACT_ATOMS: atom_id res chain seq x y z
N LEU A 1 9.13 8.90 -2.27
CA LEU A 1 9.46 9.65 -3.50
C LEU A 1 8.41 9.49 -4.61
N ALA A 2 7.82 8.29 -4.78
CA ALA A 2 6.79 8.06 -5.81
C ALA A 2 5.51 8.88 -5.60
N ALA A 3 5.14 9.17 -4.35
CA ALA A 3 3.96 9.95 -4.00
C ALA A 3 4.18 11.46 -4.14
N ARG A 4 4.81 11.91 -5.21
CA ARG A 4 5.09 13.33 -5.47
C ARG A 4 3.95 14.01 -6.23
N PRO A 5 3.82 15.35 -6.14
CA PRO A 5 2.87 16.09 -6.96
C PRO A 5 3.09 15.84 -8.46
N GLY A 6 1.99 15.65 -9.19
CA GLY A 6 2.01 15.36 -10.62
C GLY A 6 2.21 13.89 -10.99
N ALA A 7 2.64 13.04 -10.08
CA ALA A 7 2.66 11.59 -10.29
C ALA A 7 1.23 11.05 -10.41
N ARG A 8 1.08 9.87 -10.98
CA ARG A 8 -0.19 9.15 -11.01
C ARG A 8 -0.30 8.24 -9.79
N LEU A 9 -1.51 7.94 -9.37
CA LEU A 9 -1.78 7.10 -8.20
C LEU A 9 -1.03 5.77 -8.27
N THR A 10 -1.05 5.09 -9.41
CA THR A 10 -0.39 3.79 -9.56
C THR A 10 1.13 3.85 -9.68
N ASP A 11 1.73 5.04 -9.73
CA ASP A 11 3.17 5.19 -9.53
C ASP A 11 3.56 4.77 -8.10
N VAL A 12 2.68 5.06 -7.13
CA VAL A 12 2.82 4.58 -5.74
C VAL A 12 2.68 3.06 -5.69
N SER A 13 1.65 2.50 -6.31
CA SER A 13 1.41 1.05 -6.37
C SER A 13 2.61 0.29 -6.94
N HIS A 14 3.14 0.79 -8.06
CA HIS A 14 4.32 0.21 -8.71
C HIS A 14 5.58 0.31 -7.84
N ALA A 15 5.76 1.41 -7.13
CA ALA A 15 6.89 1.58 -6.22
C ALA A 15 6.83 0.59 -5.05
N VAL A 16 5.64 0.35 -4.49
CA VAL A 16 5.43 -0.66 -3.44
C VAL A 16 5.78 -2.06 -3.98
N GLU A 17 5.20 -2.46 -5.10
CA GLU A 17 5.45 -3.76 -5.72
C GLU A 17 6.94 -3.97 -6.03
N SER A 18 7.59 -2.98 -6.61
CA SER A 18 9.02 -3.02 -6.93
C SER A 18 9.89 -3.18 -5.68
N ALA A 19 9.55 -2.50 -4.60
CA ALA A 19 10.27 -2.61 -3.33
C ALA A 19 10.12 -4.01 -2.72
N VAL A 20 8.94 -4.60 -2.79
CA VAL A 20 8.68 -5.97 -2.31
C VAL A 20 9.47 -7.00 -3.12
N LEU A 21 9.50 -6.87 -4.45
CA LEU A 21 10.27 -7.75 -5.33
C LEU A 21 11.78 -7.63 -5.05
N ALA A 22 12.28 -6.43 -4.84
CA ALA A 22 13.68 -6.20 -4.48
C ALA A 22 14.02 -6.82 -3.11
N ALA A 23 13.17 -6.66 -2.11
CA ALA A 23 13.33 -7.28 -0.79
C ALA A 23 13.30 -8.80 -0.88
N ALA A 24 12.38 -9.37 -1.64
CA ALA A 24 12.30 -10.81 -1.87
C ALA A 24 13.61 -11.37 -2.46
N SER A 25 14.19 -10.67 -3.43
CA SER A 25 15.47 -11.03 -4.03
C SER A 25 16.63 -10.98 -3.03
N THR A 26 16.68 -9.93 -2.21
CA THR A 26 17.75 -9.74 -1.20
C THR A 26 17.66 -10.77 -0.08
N ASP A 27 16.45 -11.04 0.39
CA ASP A 27 16.21 -11.92 1.55
C ASP A 27 16.17 -13.40 1.16
N GLY A 28 16.08 -13.72 -0.14
CA GLY A 28 15.88 -15.07 -0.64
C GLY A 28 14.54 -15.67 -0.23
N VAL A 29 13.52 -14.84 -0.03
CA VAL A 29 12.17 -15.22 0.39
C VAL A 29 11.16 -14.74 -0.64
N GLY A 30 10.27 -15.63 -1.08
CA GLY A 30 9.17 -15.28 -1.99
C GLY A 30 8.05 -14.56 -1.25
N TYR A 31 8.17 -13.24 -1.08
CA TYR A 31 7.07 -12.46 -0.53
C TYR A 31 5.94 -12.33 -1.54
N SER A 32 4.70 -12.43 -1.05
CA SER A 32 3.49 -12.12 -1.81
C SER A 32 2.82 -10.88 -1.25
N ILE A 33 2.21 -10.09 -2.12
CA ILE A 33 1.40 -8.95 -1.73
C ILE A 33 -0.06 -9.40 -1.71
N ILE A 34 -0.73 -9.22 -0.58
CA ILE A 34 -2.15 -9.51 -0.46
C ILE A 34 -2.91 -8.54 -1.36
N THR A 35 -3.73 -9.11 -2.26
CA THR A 35 -4.61 -8.35 -3.15
C THR A 35 -6.02 -8.28 -2.58
N GLY A 36 -6.83 -7.32 -3.05
CA GLY A 36 -8.18 -7.08 -2.54
C GLY A 36 -8.22 -6.13 -1.34
N TYR A 37 -7.10 -5.89 -0.69
CA TYR A 37 -6.89 -4.87 0.32
C TYR A 37 -5.85 -3.87 -0.20
N GLY A 38 -5.92 -2.64 0.27
CA GLY A 38 -4.97 -1.61 -0.13
C GLY A 38 -5.19 -0.33 0.64
N GLY A 39 -4.41 0.69 0.28
CA GLY A 39 -4.50 2.01 0.84
C GLY A 39 -5.72 2.78 0.34
N HIS A 40 -5.84 3.99 0.81
CA HIS A 40 -7.00 4.84 0.54
C HIS A 40 -6.68 6.32 0.73
N GLY A 41 -7.54 7.19 0.21
CA GLY A 41 -7.57 8.58 0.60
C GLY A 41 -7.97 8.72 2.08
N ILE A 42 -7.51 9.76 2.72
CA ILE A 42 -7.85 10.10 4.09
C ILE A 42 -8.01 11.61 4.25
N GLY A 43 -8.97 12.03 5.07
CA GLY A 43 -9.27 13.43 5.30
C GLY A 43 -10.38 13.60 6.32
N THR A 44 -11.52 14.09 5.90
CA THR A 44 -12.71 14.25 6.77
C THR A 44 -13.30 12.91 7.22
N SER A 45 -12.94 11.84 6.53
CA SER A 45 -13.23 10.47 6.93
C SER A 45 -11.94 9.65 6.88
N MET A 46 -11.89 8.57 7.67
CA MET A 46 -10.71 7.69 7.69
C MET A 46 -10.49 7.02 6.33
N HIS A 47 -11.54 6.50 5.71
CA HIS A 47 -11.48 5.81 4.43
C HIS A 47 -12.23 6.63 3.38
N MET A 48 -11.48 7.18 2.45
CA MET A 48 -11.99 7.98 1.33
C MET A 48 -11.38 7.49 0.02
N ASP A 49 -12.01 7.86 -1.08
CA ASP A 49 -11.37 7.70 -2.39
C ASP A 49 -10.08 8.54 -2.48
N PRO A 50 -9.11 8.11 -3.30
CA PRO A 50 -9.13 6.90 -4.13
C PRO A 50 -8.65 5.65 -3.36
N PHE A 51 -9.01 4.48 -3.87
CA PHE A 51 -8.34 3.22 -3.47
C PHE A 51 -6.91 3.22 -4.01
N VAL A 52 -5.94 2.84 -3.15
CA VAL A 52 -4.51 2.81 -3.48
C VAL A 52 -4.03 1.35 -3.53
N PRO A 53 -3.98 0.72 -4.70
CA PRO A 53 -3.48 -0.64 -4.83
C PRO A 53 -2.01 -0.73 -4.42
N ASN A 54 -1.59 -1.89 -3.91
CA ASN A 54 -0.20 -2.18 -3.61
C ASN A 54 0.55 -2.87 -4.76
N VAL A 55 -0.12 -3.09 -5.88
CA VAL A 55 0.40 -3.73 -7.10
C VAL A 55 -0.15 -3.00 -8.32
N GLY A 56 0.56 -3.08 -9.42
CA GLY A 56 0.07 -2.66 -10.72
C GLY A 56 1.06 -1.84 -11.54
N PRO A 57 0.73 -1.63 -12.81
CA PRO A 57 1.58 -0.84 -13.71
C PRO A 57 1.56 0.64 -13.32
N PRO A 58 2.68 1.36 -13.50
CA PRO A 58 2.74 2.79 -13.22
C PRO A 58 1.91 3.62 -14.21
N GLY A 59 1.72 4.88 -13.90
CA GLY A 59 1.20 5.88 -14.84
C GLY A 59 -0.32 5.91 -14.99
N ARG A 60 -1.07 5.31 -14.09
CA ARG A 60 -2.53 5.25 -14.14
C ARG A 60 -3.20 5.89 -12.93
N GLY A 61 -4.49 6.11 -13.05
CA GLY A 61 -5.30 6.71 -11.99
C GLY A 61 -5.19 8.23 -11.92
N PRO A 62 -5.77 8.85 -10.89
CA PRO A 62 -5.75 10.29 -10.73
C PRO A 62 -4.33 10.82 -10.52
N LYS A 63 -4.10 12.06 -10.92
CA LYS A 63 -2.86 12.77 -10.57
C LYS A 63 -2.87 13.09 -9.08
N LEU A 64 -1.74 12.91 -8.45
CA LEU A 64 -1.52 13.35 -7.08
C LEU A 64 -1.30 14.87 -7.08
N THR A 65 -2.08 15.57 -6.29
CA THR A 65 -2.03 17.02 -6.18
C THR A 65 -1.80 17.46 -4.74
N PRO A 66 -1.13 18.59 -4.52
CA PRO A 66 -0.97 19.15 -3.17
C PRO A 66 -2.33 19.29 -2.47
N GLY A 67 -2.38 18.93 -1.20
CA GLY A 67 -3.60 18.90 -0.39
C GLY A 67 -4.22 17.51 -0.24
N MET A 68 -3.83 16.55 -1.06
CA MET A 68 -4.22 15.15 -0.87
C MET A 68 -3.47 14.52 0.29
N ALA A 69 -4.15 13.61 0.99
CA ALA A 69 -3.52 12.70 1.94
C ALA A 69 -3.95 11.27 1.61
N LEU A 70 -2.99 10.34 1.70
CA LEU A 70 -3.17 8.93 1.37
C LEU A 70 -2.67 8.07 2.53
N ALA A 71 -3.42 7.02 2.85
CA ALA A 71 -2.89 5.89 3.59
C ALA A 71 -2.26 4.90 2.61
N ILE A 72 -1.00 4.59 2.79
CA ILE A 72 -0.26 3.61 1.99
C ILE A 72 0.06 2.45 2.90
N GLU A 73 -0.54 1.28 2.64
CA GLU A 73 -0.62 0.20 3.60
C GLU A 73 -0.42 -1.19 2.98
N PRO A 74 0.79 -1.50 2.53
CA PRO A 74 1.08 -2.83 2.00
C PRO A 74 0.90 -3.92 3.06
N MET A 75 0.33 -5.05 2.63
CA MET A 75 0.18 -6.28 3.39
C MET A 75 0.92 -7.39 2.67
N LEU A 76 1.91 -7.98 3.33
CA LEU A 76 2.79 -8.99 2.75
C LEU A 76 2.62 -10.33 3.47
N THR A 77 2.82 -11.40 2.72
CA THR A 77 2.92 -12.76 3.26
C THR A 77 4.24 -13.41 2.87
N ARG A 78 4.64 -14.42 3.60
CA ARG A 78 5.77 -15.31 3.26
C ARG A 78 5.32 -16.55 2.47
N GLY A 79 4.15 -16.53 1.91
CA GLY A 79 3.56 -17.62 1.15
C GLY A 79 2.52 -17.12 0.15
N THR A 80 1.33 -17.71 0.14
CA THR A 80 0.28 -17.29 -0.78
C THR A 80 -0.26 -15.90 -0.47
N HIS A 81 -0.64 -15.16 -1.53
CA HIS A 81 -1.37 -13.91 -1.42
C HIS A 81 -2.86 -14.10 -1.08
N ARG A 82 -3.35 -15.36 -1.09
CA ARG A 82 -4.75 -15.69 -0.86
C ARG A 82 -5.08 -15.69 0.62
N THR A 83 -6.21 -15.12 0.94
CA THR A 83 -6.73 -14.97 2.31
C THR A 83 -8.15 -15.45 2.41
N GLU A 84 -8.61 -15.69 3.64
CA GLU A 84 -10.02 -15.89 3.94
C GLU A 84 -10.40 -15.08 5.18
N GLU A 85 -11.63 -14.62 5.20
CA GLU A 85 -12.25 -14.00 6.36
C GLU A 85 -12.91 -15.09 7.20
N LEU A 86 -12.67 -15.08 8.50
CA LEU A 86 -13.26 -16.04 9.41
C LEU A 86 -14.73 -15.71 9.74
N ASP A 87 -15.41 -16.66 10.39
CA ASP A 87 -16.85 -16.55 10.72
C ASP A 87 -17.19 -15.37 11.65
N ASP A 88 -16.19 -14.79 12.32
CA ASP A 88 -16.37 -13.58 13.14
C ASP A 88 -16.61 -12.32 12.27
N GLY A 89 -16.48 -12.42 10.94
CA GLY A 89 -16.67 -11.30 10.01
C GLY A 89 -15.61 -10.20 10.12
N TRP A 90 -14.49 -10.50 10.76
CA TRP A 90 -13.42 -9.53 11.03
C TRP A 90 -12.02 -10.08 10.77
N THR A 91 -11.70 -11.24 11.34
CA THR A 91 -10.37 -11.83 11.26
C THR A 91 -10.09 -12.36 9.87
N VAL A 92 -8.96 -11.92 9.30
CA VAL A 92 -8.48 -12.37 7.99
C VAL A 92 -7.18 -13.16 8.18
N VAL A 93 -7.12 -14.34 7.61
CA VAL A 93 -5.96 -15.23 7.72
C VAL A 93 -5.43 -15.61 6.33
N THR A 94 -4.16 -15.98 6.24
CA THR A 94 -3.59 -16.56 5.03
C THR A 94 -4.11 -17.98 4.84
N LEU A 95 -4.41 -18.37 3.59
CA LEU A 95 -4.93 -19.71 3.31
C LEU A 95 -3.95 -20.84 3.59
N ASP A 96 -2.65 -20.56 3.51
CA ASP A 96 -1.59 -21.54 3.71
C ASP A 96 -0.94 -21.50 5.11
N GLY A 97 -1.47 -20.66 6.01
CA GLY A 97 -0.92 -20.49 7.35
C GLY A 97 0.41 -19.75 7.41
N SER A 98 0.89 -19.18 6.28
CA SER A 98 2.12 -18.40 6.26
C SER A 98 1.96 -17.11 7.06
N ARG A 99 3.09 -16.63 7.58
CA ARG A 99 3.11 -15.35 8.33
C ARG A 99 2.84 -14.18 7.39
N ALA A 100 2.10 -13.21 7.90
CA ALA A 100 1.80 -11.96 7.23
C ALA A 100 2.19 -10.77 8.09
N ALA A 101 2.42 -9.63 7.44
CA ALA A 101 2.68 -8.35 8.08
C ALA A 101 1.96 -7.24 7.33
N HIS A 102 1.48 -6.27 8.08
CA HIS A 102 0.87 -5.04 7.59
C HIS A 102 1.67 -3.85 8.09
N TRP A 103 1.96 -2.91 7.22
CA TRP A 103 2.62 -1.66 7.55
C TRP A 103 1.88 -0.51 6.89
N GLU A 104 1.68 0.56 7.61
CA GLU A 104 0.90 1.70 7.12
C GLU A 104 1.54 3.03 7.50
N HIS A 105 1.56 3.95 6.53
CA HIS A 105 1.84 5.35 6.76
C HIS A 105 0.76 6.23 6.13
N SER A 106 0.41 7.30 6.83
CA SER A 106 -0.32 8.42 6.25
C SER A 106 0.65 9.40 5.64
N VAL A 107 0.44 9.73 4.36
CA VAL A 107 1.32 10.57 3.57
C VAL A 107 0.55 11.76 3.02
N ALA A 108 1.00 12.97 3.35
CA ALA A 108 0.49 14.19 2.74
C ALA A 108 1.24 14.51 1.45
N ILE A 109 0.51 14.89 0.41
CA ILE A 109 1.08 15.42 -0.83
C ILE A 109 1.18 16.92 -0.67
N THR A 110 2.39 17.46 -0.67
CA THR A 110 2.63 18.91 -0.58
C THR A 110 3.26 19.43 -1.87
N SER A 111 3.30 20.73 -2.04
CA SER A 111 4.00 21.38 -3.19
C SER A 111 5.48 21.03 -3.24
N ASP A 112 6.09 20.75 -2.09
CA ASP A 112 7.51 20.43 -1.96
C ASP A 112 7.78 18.90 -1.99
N GLY A 113 6.74 18.10 -2.16
CA GLY A 113 6.82 16.64 -2.22
C GLY A 113 6.00 15.95 -1.14
N PRO A 114 6.13 14.62 -1.02
CA PRO A 114 5.41 13.86 -0.01
C PRO A 114 6.00 14.06 1.39
N VAL A 115 5.12 14.16 2.37
CA VAL A 115 5.48 14.21 3.80
C VAL A 115 4.82 13.00 4.49
N VAL A 116 5.64 12.19 5.13
CA VAL A 116 5.13 11.06 5.95
C VAL A 116 4.71 11.60 7.30
N LEU A 117 3.40 11.60 7.56
CA LEU A 117 2.80 12.18 8.77
C LEU A 117 2.96 11.29 10.00
N THR A 118 3.15 10.00 9.79
CA THR A 118 3.23 8.95 10.82
C THR A 118 4.64 8.36 10.94
N ALA A 119 5.65 9.08 10.47
CA ALA A 119 7.03 8.67 10.66
C ALA A 119 7.45 8.86 12.12
N ASP A 120 8.29 7.95 12.62
CA ASP A 120 8.94 8.12 13.91
C ASP A 120 9.87 9.34 13.88
N SER A 121 9.85 10.08 14.97
CA SER A 121 10.70 11.26 15.14
C SER A 121 12.16 10.89 15.49
#